data_a980b3d522c7ad4e5c16dc824546a5a4
#
_entry.id   a980b3d522c7ad4e5c16dc824546a5a4
#
_cell.length_a   1.000
_cell.length_b   1.000
_cell.length_c   1.000
_cell.angle_alpha   90.00
_cell.angle_beta   90.00
_cell.angle_gamma   90.00
#
_symmetry.space_group_name_H-M   'P 1'
#
loop_
_entity.id
_entity.type
_entity.pdbx_description
1 polymer ?
#
loop_
_entity_poly.entity_id
_entity_poly.type
_entity_poly.pdbx_seq_one_letter_code
_entity_poly.pdbx_strand_id
1 'polypeptide(L)'
;NLGQYTDISIAVDHLGIEGYVIPQEDLHEIGRQLEQIQYLFSFFQKTENKREFPNVLRWTSRVTEPSALVKSIRRILDEKGDVRPDASPQLLSISKSRDVEVLRLNREFAKLIAKYKNDGYLSDTPESIRSGRRVLSVQAEHIREIRGTIHDESTTGRTVFIEPEIIGEINNNNIDL
;
A
#
# COMPACT_ATOMS: atom_id res chain seq x y z
N ASN A 1 -20.07 0.11 19.94
CA ASN A 1 -19.64 1.47 19.61
C ASN A 1 -19.76 1.64 18.09
N LEU A 2 -20.71 2.46 17.62
CA LEU A 2 -21.01 2.63 16.19
C LEU A 2 -19.93 3.44 15.42
N GLY A 3 -18.81 3.81 16.07
CA GLY A 3 -17.74 4.55 15.45
C GLY A 3 -18.10 6.01 15.10
N GLN A 4 -17.18 6.69 14.41
CA GLN A 4 -17.45 8.01 13.85
C GLN A 4 -18.27 7.86 12.56
N TYR A 5 -19.28 8.70 12.40
CA TYR A 5 -20.10 8.81 11.21
C TYR A 5 -19.52 9.91 10.29
N THR A 6 -19.32 9.58 9.04
CA THR A 6 -18.92 10.52 7.98
C THR A 6 -20.12 10.71 7.04
N ASP A 7 -20.41 11.92 6.61
CA ASP A 7 -21.45 12.15 5.61
C ASP A 7 -20.95 11.71 4.24
N ILE A 8 -21.59 10.69 3.67
CA ILE A 8 -21.28 10.15 2.34
C ILE A 8 -22.31 10.53 1.27
N SER A 9 -23.22 11.46 1.56
CA SER A 9 -24.33 11.81 0.65
C SER A 9 -23.83 12.22 -0.73
N ILE A 10 -22.79 13.07 -0.76
CA ILE A 10 -22.19 13.53 -2.03
C ILE A 10 -21.59 12.36 -2.83
N ALA A 11 -20.86 11.46 -2.15
CA ALA A 11 -20.26 10.29 -2.80
C ALA A 11 -21.34 9.36 -3.37
N VAL A 12 -22.44 9.17 -2.65
CA VAL A 12 -23.58 8.35 -3.10
C VAL A 12 -24.30 9.01 -4.26
N ASP A 13 -24.53 10.32 -4.24
CA ASP A 13 -25.18 11.07 -5.34
C ASP A 13 -24.37 10.95 -6.64
N HIS A 14 -23.04 10.99 -6.55
CA HIS A 14 -22.16 10.84 -7.72
C HIS A 14 -22.21 9.44 -8.35
N LEU A 15 -22.59 8.40 -7.61
CA LEU A 15 -22.71 7.04 -8.17
C LEU A 15 -23.80 6.94 -9.26
N GLY A 16 -24.72 7.90 -9.33
CA GLY A 16 -25.73 8.00 -10.40
C GLY A 16 -25.19 8.55 -11.72
N ILE A 17 -23.96 9.04 -11.77
CA ILE A 17 -23.36 9.66 -12.95
C ILE A 17 -22.67 8.58 -13.79
N GLU A 18 -23.08 8.45 -15.05
CA GLU A 18 -22.47 7.49 -15.98
C GLU A 18 -20.99 7.82 -16.22
N GLY A 19 -20.11 6.81 -16.09
CA GLY A 19 -18.66 6.95 -16.24
C GLY A 19 -17.95 7.53 -15.01
N TYR A 20 -18.66 7.83 -13.91
CA TYR A 20 -18.03 8.27 -12.68
C TYR A 20 -17.21 7.14 -12.04
N VAL A 21 -15.95 7.44 -11.72
CA VAL A 21 -15.07 6.53 -10.97
C VAL A 21 -15.00 7.03 -9.54
N ILE A 22 -15.50 6.21 -8.62
CA ILE A 22 -15.50 6.56 -7.19
C ILE A 22 -14.06 6.64 -6.65
N PRO A 23 -13.67 7.68 -5.90
CA PRO A 23 -12.42 7.74 -5.16
C PRO A 23 -12.28 6.60 -4.16
N GLN A 24 -11.05 6.15 -3.93
CA GLN A 24 -10.74 5.03 -3.02
C GLN A 24 -11.23 5.31 -1.59
N GLU A 25 -11.04 6.54 -1.11
CA GLU A 25 -11.44 7.01 0.21
C GLU A 25 -12.97 6.96 0.38
N ASP A 26 -13.71 7.41 -0.63
CA ASP A 26 -15.18 7.39 -0.63
C ASP A 26 -15.71 5.96 -0.63
N LEU A 27 -15.11 5.08 -1.45
CA LEU A 27 -15.49 3.67 -1.50
C LEU A 27 -15.21 2.97 -0.15
N HIS A 28 -14.10 3.30 0.49
CA HIS A 28 -13.76 2.79 1.82
C HIS A 28 -14.80 3.23 2.86
N GLU A 29 -15.16 4.52 2.87
CA GLU A 29 -16.10 5.07 3.82
C GLU A 29 -17.51 4.51 3.63
N ILE A 30 -17.96 4.36 2.37
CA ILE A 30 -19.22 3.65 2.05
C ILE A 30 -19.16 2.21 2.59
N GLY A 31 -18.06 1.49 2.35
CA GLY A 31 -17.86 0.13 2.85
C GLY A 31 -17.97 0.04 4.37
N ARG A 32 -17.34 0.97 5.08
CA ARG A 32 -17.37 1.06 6.53
C ARG A 32 -18.78 1.30 7.09
N GLN A 33 -19.55 2.19 6.45
CA GLN A 33 -20.94 2.45 6.85
C GLN A 33 -21.87 1.26 6.56
N LEU A 34 -21.69 0.60 5.42
CA LEU A 34 -22.43 -0.62 5.11
C LEU A 34 -22.14 -1.76 6.10
N GLU A 35 -20.92 -1.89 6.60
CA GLU A 35 -20.58 -2.83 7.67
C GLU A 35 -21.29 -2.49 8.99
N GLN A 36 -21.38 -1.21 9.33
CA GLN A 36 -22.15 -0.78 10.50
C GLN A 36 -23.64 -1.12 10.36
N ILE A 37 -24.21 -0.89 9.16
CA ILE A 37 -25.58 -1.27 8.86
C ILE A 37 -25.76 -2.80 8.99
N GLN A 38 -24.85 -3.59 8.43
CA GLN A 38 -24.86 -5.06 8.52
C GLN A 38 -24.78 -5.52 9.98
N TYR A 39 -23.94 -4.89 10.80
CA TYR A 39 -23.86 -5.16 12.23
C TYR A 39 -25.19 -4.87 12.93
N LEU A 40 -25.84 -3.73 12.64
CA LEU A 40 -27.15 -3.39 13.20
C LEU A 40 -28.22 -4.40 12.78
N PHE A 41 -28.23 -4.83 11.50
CA PHE A 41 -29.14 -5.89 11.05
C PHE A 41 -28.95 -7.15 11.87
N SER A 42 -27.72 -7.64 12.02
CA SER A 42 -27.42 -8.86 12.76
C SER A 42 -27.79 -8.73 14.25
N PHE A 43 -27.58 -7.55 14.83
CA PHE A 43 -27.96 -7.26 16.21
C PHE A 43 -29.49 -7.34 16.43
N PHE A 44 -30.26 -6.64 15.58
CA PHE A 44 -31.70 -6.61 15.72
C PHE A 44 -32.41 -7.91 15.29
N GLN A 45 -31.74 -8.77 14.52
CA GLN A 45 -32.27 -10.09 14.15
C GLN A 45 -32.22 -11.11 15.30
N LYS A 46 -31.45 -10.87 16.36
CA LYS A 46 -31.46 -11.73 17.56
C LYS A 46 -32.83 -11.70 18.25
N THR A 47 -33.34 -12.87 18.69
CA THR A 47 -34.70 -13.03 19.24
C THR A 47 -34.96 -12.11 20.39
N GLU A 48 -33.99 -11.89 21.27
CA GLU A 48 -34.09 -11.01 22.43
C GLU A 48 -34.33 -9.56 22.01
N ASN A 49 -33.52 -9.06 21.08
CA ASN A 49 -33.60 -7.68 20.61
C ASN A 49 -34.86 -7.42 19.76
N LYS A 50 -35.39 -8.43 19.07
CA LYS A 50 -36.67 -8.34 18.34
C LYS A 50 -37.84 -7.97 19.26
N ARG A 51 -37.83 -8.53 20.45
CA ARG A 51 -38.88 -8.25 21.42
C ARG A 51 -38.76 -6.86 22.08
N GLU A 52 -37.52 -6.45 22.29
CA GLU A 52 -37.20 -5.20 22.96
C GLU A 52 -37.37 -3.97 22.05
N PHE A 53 -37.06 -4.11 20.75
CA PHE A 53 -37.04 -2.99 19.79
C PHE A 53 -37.97 -3.19 18.58
N PRO A 54 -39.29 -3.38 18.75
CA PRO A 54 -40.19 -3.69 17.63
C PRO A 54 -40.29 -2.58 16.59
N ASN A 55 -40.15 -1.31 16.99
CA ASN A 55 -40.22 -0.17 16.08
C ASN A 55 -38.98 -0.09 15.17
N VAL A 56 -37.80 -0.46 15.67
CA VAL A 56 -36.57 -0.49 14.87
C VAL A 56 -36.67 -1.58 13.83
N LEU A 57 -37.22 -2.74 14.18
CA LEU A 57 -37.45 -3.83 13.22
C LEU A 57 -38.33 -3.41 12.04
N ARG A 58 -39.34 -2.59 12.29
CA ARG A 58 -40.21 -2.05 11.24
C ARG A 58 -39.44 -1.17 10.25
N TRP A 59 -38.39 -0.47 10.71
CA TRP A 59 -37.52 0.35 9.84
C TRP A 59 -36.53 -0.52 9.08
N THR A 60 -35.87 -1.46 9.76
CA THR A 60 -34.90 -2.36 9.10
C THR A 60 -35.55 -3.28 8.06
N SER A 61 -36.85 -3.61 8.21
CA SER A 61 -37.57 -4.42 7.21
C SER A 61 -37.72 -3.74 5.83
N ARG A 62 -37.49 -2.43 5.75
CA ARG A 62 -37.55 -1.65 4.49
C ARG A 62 -36.19 -1.48 3.82
N VAL A 63 -35.12 -1.92 4.45
CA VAL A 63 -33.74 -1.78 3.98
C VAL A 63 -33.23 -3.15 3.58
N THR A 64 -32.63 -3.26 2.41
CA THR A 64 -31.99 -4.51 1.97
C THR A 64 -30.69 -4.72 2.73
N GLU A 65 -30.46 -5.93 3.22
CA GLU A 65 -29.21 -6.27 3.90
C GLU A 65 -28.01 -6.12 2.94
N PRO A 66 -26.97 -5.34 3.32
CA PRO A 66 -25.89 -4.97 2.41
C PRO A 66 -24.76 -5.99 2.29
N SER A 67 -24.89 -7.22 2.82
CA SER A 67 -23.77 -8.18 2.92
C SER A 67 -23.09 -8.51 1.59
N ALA A 68 -23.83 -8.54 0.49
CA ALA A 68 -23.23 -8.79 -0.83
C ALA A 68 -22.32 -7.61 -1.26
N LEU A 69 -22.78 -6.38 -1.03
CA LEU A 69 -22.03 -5.17 -1.38
C LEU A 69 -20.79 -5.01 -0.48
N VAL A 70 -20.94 -5.25 0.83
CA VAL A 70 -19.82 -5.27 1.78
C VAL A 70 -18.74 -6.26 1.32
N LYS A 71 -19.11 -7.48 0.96
CA LYS A 71 -18.18 -8.49 0.44
C LYS A 71 -17.47 -8.03 -0.84
N SER A 72 -18.21 -7.38 -1.75
CA SER A 72 -17.63 -6.87 -3.00
C SER A 72 -16.60 -5.76 -2.74
N ILE A 73 -16.90 -4.83 -1.84
CA ILE A 73 -15.96 -3.75 -1.47
C ILE A 73 -14.73 -4.34 -0.75
N ARG A 74 -14.92 -5.28 0.20
CA ARG A 74 -13.81 -5.91 0.93
C ARG A 74 -12.96 -6.88 0.10
N ARG A 75 -13.44 -7.28 -1.06
CA ARG A 75 -12.61 -7.97 -2.05
C ARG A 75 -11.61 -7.02 -2.72
N ILE A 76 -11.93 -5.74 -2.81
CA ILE A 76 -11.11 -4.70 -3.45
C ILE A 76 -10.25 -3.98 -2.42
N LEU A 77 -10.84 -3.55 -1.29
CA LEU A 77 -10.19 -2.78 -0.24
C LEU A 77 -10.02 -3.60 1.04
N ASP A 78 -8.92 -3.39 1.72
CA ASP A 78 -8.68 -3.94 3.06
C ASP A 78 -9.36 -3.09 4.16
N GLU A 79 -9.11 -3.42 5.43
CA GLU A 79 -9.68 -2.72 6.59
C GLU A 79 -9.15 -1.27 6.74
N LYS A 80 -7.98 -0.96 6.18
CA LYS A 80 -7.37 0.38 6.20
C LYS A 80 -7.84 1.24 5.02
N GLY A 81 -8.50 0.63 4.04
CA GLY A 81 -8.92 1.28 2.82
C GLY A 81 -7.91 1.15 1.68
N ASP A 82 -6.81 0.42 1.88
CA ASP A 82 -5.83 0.19 0.82
C ASP A 82 -6.33 -0.88 -0.17
N VAL A 83 -5.98 -0.69 -1.46
CA VAL A 83 -6.32 -1.66 -2.49
C VAL A 83 -5.56 -2.96 -2.24
N ARG A 84 -6.31 -4.07 -2.13
CA ARG A 84 -5.73 -5.38 -1.89
C ARG A 84 -4.86 -5.83 -3.07
N PRO A 85 -3.67 -6.40 -2.82
CA PRO A 85 -2.82 -6.93 -3.88
C PRO A 85 -3.49 -8.00 -4.76
N ASP A 86 -4.52 -8.67 -4.22
CA ASP A 86 -5.29 -9.72 -4.88
C ASP A 86 -6.67 -9.27 -5.39
N ALA A 87 -6.91 -7.94 -5.46
CA ALA A 87 -8.18 -7.37 -5.92
C ALA A 87 -8.52 -7.76 -7.38
N SER A 88 -7.51 -7.98 -8.22
CA SER A 88 -7.67 -8.55 -9.56
C SER A 88 -6.55 -9.55 -9.89
N PRO A 89 -6.74 -10.48 -10.85
CA PRO A 89 -5.67 -11.38 -11.28
C PRO A 89 -4.43 -10.65 -11.81
N GLN A 90 -4.63 -9.53 -12.53
CA GLN A 90 -3.56 -8.70 -13.05
C GLN A 90 -2.76 -8.05 -11.91
N LEU A 91 -3.46 -7.44 -10.95
CA LEU A 91 -2.82 -6.81 -9.80
C LEU A 91 -2.06 -7.82 -8.94
N LEU A 92 -2.61 -9.03 -8.76
CA LEU A 92 -1.93 -10.12 -8.06
C LEU A 92 -0.64 -10.54 -8.76
N SER A 93 -0.66 -10.60 -10.11
CA SER A 93 0.53 -10.92 -10.89
C SER A 93 1.62 -9.85 -10.75
N ILE A 94 1.23 -8.57 -10.87
CA ILE A 94 2.14 -7.42 -10.72
C ILE A 94 2.72 -7.38 -9.30
N SER A 95 1.89 -7.55 -8.28
CA SER A 95 2.34 -7.54 -6.87
C SER A 95 3.35 -8.65 -6.60
N LYS A 96 3.10 -9.87 -7.12
CA LYS A 96 4.06 -10.98 -6.99
C LYS A 96 5.38 -10.70 -7.71
N SER A 97 5.33 -10.14 -8.92
CA SER A 97 6.53 -9.77 -9.67
C SER A 97 7.35 -8.72 -8.91
N ARG A 98 6.69 -7.69 -8.39
CA ARG A 98 7.32 -6.67 -7.56
C ARG A 98 7.98 -7.26 -6.31
N ASP A 99 7.31 -8.16 -5.60
CA ASP A 99 7.86 -8.78 -4.40
C ASP A 99 9.13 -9.60 -4.71
N VAL A 100 9.16 -10.30 -5.84
CA VAL A 100 10.35 -11.03 -6.32
C VAL A 100 11.50 -10.05 -6.60
N GLU A 101 11.26 -8.94 -7.29
CA GLU A 101 12.29 -7.94 -7.59
C GLU A 101 12.79 -7.23 -6.33
N VAL A 102 11.92 -6.95 -5.36
CA VAL A 102 12.34 -6.39 -4.05
C VAL A 102 13.24 -7.37 -3.29
N LEU A 103 12.92 -8.66 -3.28
CA LEU A 103 13.77 -9.69 -2.68
C LEU A 103 15.12 -9.81 -3.40
N ARG A 104 15.11 -9.75 -4.74
CA ARG A 104 16.31 -9.74 -5.55
C ARG A 104 17.19 -8.54 -5.23
N LEU A 105 16.62 -7.34 -5.20
CA LEU A 105 17.29 -6.10 -4.84
C LEU A 105 17.97 -6.20 -3.46
N ASN A 106 17.24 -6.65 -2.45
CA ASN A 106 17.79 -6.79 -1.11
C ASN A 106 18.97 -7.75 -1.06
N ARG A 107 18.88 -8.89 -1.77
CA ARG A 107 19.95 -9.89 -1.83
C ARG A 107 21.20 -9.36 -2.55
N GLU A 108 21.03 -8.74 -3.72
CA GLU A 108 22.16 -8.20 -4.49
C GLU A 108 22.80 -7.02 -3.76
N PHE A 109 22.01 -6.16 -3.14
CA PHE A 109 22.53 -5.05 -2.34
C PHE A 109 23.35 -5.52 -1.13
N ALA A 110 22.86 -6.54 -0.40
CA ALA A 110 23.60 -7.14 0.70
C ALA A 110 24.96 -7.75 0.28
N LYS A 111 24.99 -8.39 -0.89
CA LYS A 111 26.26 -8.90 -1.48
C LYS A 111 27.24 -7.78 -1.78
N LEU A 112 26.76 -6.68 -2.35
CA LEU A 112 27.60 -5.53 -2.68
C LEU A 112 28.13 -4.86 -1.43
N ILE A 113 27.32 -4.69 -0.38
CA ILE A 113 27.77 -4.18 0.93
C ILE A 113 28.86 -5.08 1.48
N ALA A 114 28.64 -6.40 1.53
CA ALA A 114 29.62 -7.34 2.08
C ALA A 114 30.95 -7.28 1.31
N LYS A 115 30.89 -7.24 -0.03
CA LYS A 115 32.06 -7.12 -0.88
C LYS A 115 32.83 -5.83 -0.59
N TYR A 116 32.21 -4.70 -0.78
CA TYR A 116 32.89 -3.39 -0.72
C TYR A 116 33.25 -2.97 0.71
N LYS A 117 32.59 -3.53 1.74
CA LYS A 117 33.01 -3.38 3.13
C LYS A 117 34.30 -4.12 3.40
N ASN A 118 34.47 -5.34 2.88
CA ASN A 118 35.71 -6.09 2.97
C ASN A 118 36.87 -5.38 2.25
N ASP A 119 36.57 -4.74 1.14
CA ASP A 119 37.55 -3.99 0.34
C ASP A 119 37.90 -2.62 0.99
N GLY A 120 37.15 -2.21 2.03
CA GLY A 120 37.38 -0.93 2.73
C GLY A 120 36.86 0.30 2.00
N TYR A 121 35.98 0.14 0.99
CA TYR A 121 35.52 1.23 0.12
C TYR A 121 34.33 2.01 0.68
N LEU A 122 33.61 1.44 1.64
CA LEU A 122 32.40 2.06 2.18
C LEU A 122 32.69 2.95 3.38
N SER A 123 31.86 3.96 3.57
CA SER A 123 31.85 4.78 4.80
C SER A 123 31.30 3.99 5.98
N ASP A 124 31.36 4.57 7.19
CA ASP A 124 30.85 3.96 8.44
C ASP A 124 29.36 3.56 8.32
N THR A 125 28.57 4.36 7.58
CA THR A 125 27.18 4.03 7.23
C THR A 125 27.16 3.55 5.77
N PRO A 126 27.15 2.24 5.50
CA PRO A 126 27.44 1.68 4.18
C PRO A 126 26.34 1.92 3.15
N GLU A 127 25.13 2.27 3.57
CA GLU A 127 23.98 2.49 2.69
C GLU A 127 23.17 3.74 3.09
N SER A 128 22.45 4.29 2.10
CA SER A 128 21.54 5.41 2.28
C SER A 128 20.41 5.34 1.25
N ILE A 129 19.44 6.28 1.36
CA ILE A 129 18.42 6.50 0.34
C ILE A 129 18.63 7.90 -0.22
N ARG A 130 18.69 8.02 -1.55
CA ARG A 130 18.77 9.28 -2.27
C ARG A 130 17.75 9.29 -3.41
N SER A 131 16.92 10.32 -3.46
CA SER A 131 15.85 10.44 -4.48
C SER A 131 14.97 9.19 -4.58
N GLY A 132 14.65 8.56 -3.43
CA GLY A 132 13.85 7.34 -3.37
C GLY A 132 14.59 6.06 -3.79
N ARG A 133 15.88 6.13 -4.13
CA ARG A 133 16.71 4.99 -4.53
C ARG A 133 17.68 4.60 -3.43
N ARG A 134 17.91 3.32 -3.31
CA ARG A 134 18.89 2.77 -2.38
C ARG A 134 20.29 2.88 -2.98
N VAL A 135 21.21 3.49 -2.26
CA VAL A 135 22.57 3.79 -2.73
C VAL A 135 23.62 3.33 -1.72
N LEU A 136 24.83 3.02 -2.21
CA LEU A 136 25.99 2.78 -1.38
C LEU A 136 26.63 4.11 -0.99
N SER A 137 27.05 4.22 0.28
CA SER A 137 27.84 5.34 0.78
C SER A 137 29.31 4.99 0.64
N VAL A 138 29.96 5.53 -0.38
CA VAL A 138 31.33 5.18 -0.80
C VAL A 138 32.29 6.30 -0.39
N GLN A 139 33.46 5.97 0.13
CA GLN A 139 34.52 6.95 0.37
C GLN A 139 34.98 7.55 -0.96
N ALA A 140 35.12 8.88 -1.03
CA ALA A 140 35.35 9.61 -2.27
C ALA A 140 36.60 9.12 -3.05
N GLU A 141 37.61 8.64 -2.35
CA GLU A 141 38.83 8.09 -2.91
C GLU A 141 38.63 6.79 -3.71
N HIS A 142 37.53 6.05 -3.41
CA HIS A 142 37.19 4.76 -4.03
C HIS A 142 36.06 4.86 -5.05
N ILE A 143 35.65 6.05 -5.47
CA ILE A 143 34.55 6.27 -6.41
C ILE A 143 34.75 5.51 -7.75
N ARG A 144 35.99 5.35 -8.20
CA ARG A 144 36.32 4.69 -9.47
C ARG A 144 36.24 3.17 -9.42
N GLU A 145 36.22 2.60 -8.23
CA GLU A 145 36.19 1.14 -8.00
C GLU A 145 34.77 0.57 -8.10
N ILE A 146 33.75 1.42 -8.06
CA ILE A 146 32.35 1.01 -8.09
C ILE A 146 31.66 1.59 -9.32
N ARG A 147 31.25 0.70 -10.24
CA ARG A 147 30.45 1.09 -11.40
C ARG A 147 29.02 1.39 -11.00
N GLY A 148 28.52 2.54 -11.38
CA GLY A 148 27.16 2.96 -11.06
C GLY A 148 26.92 4.43 -11.31
N THR A 149 25.72 4.87 -10.95
CA THR A 149 25.30 6.27 -11.08
C THR A 149 25.50 6.99 -9.75
N ILE A 150 26.16 8.15 -9.79
CA ILE A 150 26.29 9.04 -8.62
C ILE A 150 24.98 9.82 -8.48
N HIS A 151 24.37 9.72 -7.31
CA HIS A 151 23.14 10.46 -7.00
C HIS A 151 23.37 11.70 -6.15
N ASP A 152 24.40 11.69 -5.31
CA ASP A 152 24.64 12.79 -4.37
C ASP A 152 26.07 12.69 -3.80
N GLU A 153 26.51 13.75 -3.13
CA GLU A 153 27.75 13.80 -2.36
C GLU A 153 27.50 14.39 -0.97
N SER A 154 28.29 13.97 0.00
CA SER A 154 28.20 14.55 1.34
C SER A 154 28.70 16.00 1.34
N THR A 155 28.19 16.82 2.25
CA THR A 155 28.58 18.23 2.41
C THR A 155 30.09 18.44 2.56
N THR A 156 30.80 17.44 3.09
CA THR A 156 32.27 17.47 3.26
C THR A 156 33.03 16.94 2.05
N GLY A 157 32.34 16.43 1.03
CA GLY A 157 32.95 15.78 -0.12
C GLY A 157 33.65 14.43 0.16
N ARG A 158 33.56 13.91 1.39
CA ARG A 158 34.27 12.66 1.79
C ARG A 158 33.50 11.40 1.43
N THR A 159 32.22 11.49 1.22
CA THR A 159 31.34 10.36 0.89
C THR A 159 30.54 10.67 -0.34
N VAL A 160 30.51 9.74 -1.27
CA VAL A 160 29.71 9.81 -2.51
C VAL A 160 28.65 8.72 -2.47
N PHE A 161 27.45 9.06 -2.87
CA PHE A 161 26.30 8.14 -2.88
C PHE A 161 26.09 7.57 -4.27
N ILE A 162 26.44 6.29 -4.43
CA ILE A 162 26.47 5.59 -5.72
C ILE A 162 25.36 4.53 -5.74
N GLU A 163 24.52 4.57 -6.78
CA GLU A 163 23.65 3.46 -7.15
C GLU A 163 24.45 2.51 -8.05
N PRO A 164 24.81 1.31 -7.59
CA PRO A 164 25.52 0.34 -8.43
C PRO A 164 24.69 -0.04 -9.65
N GLU A 165 25.35 -0.30 -10.79
CA GLU A 165 24.70 -0.59 -12.07
C GLU A 165 23.64 -1.68 -11.98
N ILE A 166 23.95 -2.81 -11.33
CA ILE A 166 23.01 -3.91 -11.13
C ILE A 166 21.79 -3.50 -10.28
N ILE A 167 21.96 -2.58 -9.34
CA ILE A 167 20.85 -2.06 -8.51
C ILE A 167 19.99 -1.10 -9.33
N GLY A 168 20.61 -0.28 -10.17
CA GLY A 168 19.91 0.61 -11.10
C GLY A 168 19.02 -0.17 -12.08
N GLU A 169 19.50 -1.29 -12.63
CA GLU A 169 18.70 -2.17 -13.49
C GLU A 169 17.47 -2.72 -12.75
N ILE A 170 17.64 -3.21 -11.52
CA ILE A 170 16.53 -3.75 -10.72
C ILE A 170 15.53 -2.64 -10.36
N ASN A 171 16.01 -1.45 -9.97
CA ASN A 171 15.14 -0.32 -9.65
C ASN A 171 14.34 0.15 -10.87
N ASN A 172 14.93 0.17 -12.06
CA ASN A 172 14.24 0.54 -13.29
C ASN A 172 13.13 -0.47 -13.62
N ASN A 173 13.39 -1.76 -13.51
CA ASN A 173 12.38 -2.80 -13.71
C ASN A 173 11.21 -2.68 -12.73
N ASN A 174 11.45 -2.21 -11.49
CA ASN A 174 10.41 -1.96 -10.50
C ASN A 174 9.54 -0.73 -10.80
N ILE A 175 10.05 0.23 -11.57
CA ILE A 175 9.27 1.42 -11.97
C ILE A 175 8.31 1.08 -13.12
N ASP A 176 8.67 0.11 -13.96
CA ASP A 176 7.89 -0.32 -15.13
C ASP A 176 6.77 -1.34 -14.77
N LEU A 177 6.68 -1.78 -13.51
CA LEU A 177 5.64 -2.67 -12.98
C LEU A 177 4.51 -1.89 -12.31
#